data_42d0d31a05810bc83065e4f221bef047
#
_entry.id   42d0d31a05810bc83065e4f221bef047
#
_cell.length_a   1.000
_cell.length_b   1.000
_cell.length_c   1.000
_cell.angle_alpha   90.00
_cell.angle_beta   90.00
_cell.angle_gamma   90.00
#
_symmetry.space_group_name_H-M   'P 1'
#
loop_
_entity.id
_entity.type
_entity.pdbx_description
1 polymer ?
#
loop_
_entity_poly.entity_id
_entity_poly.type
_entity_poly.pdbx_seq_one_letter_code
_entity_poly.pdbx_strand_id
1 'polypeptide(L)'
;MTELNKYLATYVRDNKISMNDYVNLIDLDLLNISKYIDIINTFDENVKHIIFDTYKTLLKYKDNKIIFKNKIIFERLLFNSAIEFTQNQKEAITELLYFLSKSHDKIYGLFGYGGTGKTTIIVELIKNLLTQKYIKSIIFTAPTNKALNVIKNKFALAIKEIFKFLDMEFDEKNSFETNLEKLKKYKINIDFATIHRLMKYKTEFNIDGEMIFVREKENLLDNYDIVIIDECSMVSINLIFDIILEINKFKTKIIFLGDPAQLPPVNERFSSVFMNKKNILSIDNVKRYIININKENYELFCNIIINMNIFVLKEVIRTKNNSIISACNLVRDWIFGTDDLYNINNYCDDNFKIFPFDKLIKTNTEWYRIFESIIKIESDTIIITWTNDETNKYNDYCRKLLFNKSILDKYVIGDILILNEFYNINSFKMNTSEKIIVNQIEIIDYKIEKMSDKVNKSVRVLKNYRIIEKKYKNFIESINNLQIVIKCYKLKVLKIDDNTYYEINVIIDDEKEKHKNIITNIIEEIKKFRQTIIETTQLSSIDNLLIQPLWKEFYSKYIDPFASVSYGYAITCHKAQGSNYKNVFVDFADISKNRNEDEMKRCMYTAMSRTIDKLYILI
;
A
#
# COMPACT_ATOMS: atom_id res chain seq x y z
N MET A 1 -0.11 38.96 20.07
CA MET A 1 1.32 38.73 20.41
C MET A 1 1.91 39.87 21.28
N THR A 2 1.90 41.12 20.83
CA THR A 2 2.51 42.25 21.59
C THR A 2 1.87 42.51 22.98
N GLU A 3 0.59 42.28 23.14
CA GLU A 3 -0.13 42.50 24.38
C GLU A 3 0.12 41.37 25.39
N LEU A 4 0.08 40.11 24.91
CA LEU A 4 0.44 38.93 25.73
C LEU A 4 1.86 39.03 26.28
N ASN A 5 2.82 39.45 25.43
CA ASN A 5 4.22 39.61 25.82
C ASN A 5 4.39 40.64 26.96
N LYS A 6 3.62 41.74 26.94
CA LYS A 6 3.66 42.74 28.02
C LYS A 6 3.18 42.18 29.33
N TYR A 7 2.05 41.45 29.33
CA TYR A 7 1.51 40.87 30.57
C TYR A 7 2.42 39.76 31.12
N LEU A 8 2.88 38.84 30.29
CA LEU A 8 3.79 37.77 30.72
C LEU A 8 5.12 38.31 31.26
N ALA A 9 5.67 39.39 30.66
CA ALA A 9 6.87 40.06 31.17
C ALA A 9 6.68 40.65 32.58
N THR A 10 5.47 41.10 32.93
CA THR A 10 5.20 41.57 34.33
C THR A 10 5.20 40.42 35.32
N TYR A 11 4.69 39.24 34.91
CA TYR A 11 4.72 38.04 35.78
C TYR A 11 6.14 37.51 35.99
N VAL A 12 7.05 37.64 35.00
CA VAL A 12 8.48 37.32 35.19
C VAL A 12 9.12 38.29 36.17
N ARG A 13 8.87 39.62 35.99
CA ARG A 13 9.41 40.66 36.87
C ARG A 13 8.94 40.48 38.30
N ASP A 14 7.70 40.01 38.49
CA ASP A 14 7.10 39.81 39.81
C ASP A 14 7.43 38.41 40.40
N ASN A 15 8.36 37.67 39.78
CA ASN A 15 8.80 36.30 40.13
C ASN A 15 7.66 35.27 40.22
N LYS A 16 6.57 35.47 39.48
CA LYS A 16 5.44 34.55 39.43
C LYS A 16 5.64 33.42 38.43
N ILE A 17 6.45 33.62 37.38
CA ILE A 17 6.89 32.61 36.41
C ILE A 17 8.38 32.78 36.12
N SER A 18 9.04 31.70 35.69
CA SER A 18 10.44 31.75 35.28
C SER A 18 10.59 32.33 33.87
N MET A 19 11.81 32.78 33.53
CA MET A 19 12.11 33.23 32.15
C MET A 19 11.91 32.14 31.13
N ASN A 20 12.17 30.89 31.52
CA ASN A 20 11.96 29.72 30.65
C ASN A 20 10.46 29.49 30.42
N ASP A 21 9.62 29.64 31.43
CA ASP A 21 8.16 29.58 31.30
C ASP A 21 7.62 30.71 30.42
N TYR A 22 8.17 31.90 30.52
CA TYR A 22 7.83 33.05 29.68
C TYR A 22 8.06 32.72 28.18
N VAL A 23 9.24 32.19 27.82
CA VAL A 23 9.57 31.83 26.43
C VAL A 23 8.58 30.77 25.93
N ASN A 24 8.30 29.77 26.73
CA ASN A 24 7.39 28.68 26.32
C ASN A 24 5.91 29.14 26.27
N LEU A 25 5.49 30.08 27.08
CA LEU A 25 4.12 30.64 27.08
C LEU A 25 3.88 31.60 25.90
N ILE A 26 4.93 32.19 25.34
CA ILE A 26 4.85 33.01 24.11
C ILE A 26 4.70 32.11 22.88
N ASP A 27 5.28 30.92 22.90
CA ASP A 27 5.22 29.95 21.80
C ASP A 27 4.54 28.65 22.29
N LEU A 28 3.30 28.76 22.77
CA LEU A 28 2.52 27.63 23.22
C LEU A 28 2.18 26.74 22.02
N ASP A 29 2.66 25.53 22.08
CA ASP A 29 2.33 24.46 21.15
C ASP A 29 1.66 23.28 21.89
N LEU A 30 1.24 22.28 21.15
CA LEU A 30 0.56 21.10 21.69
C LEU A 30 1.44 20.23 22.58
N LEU A 31 2.76 20.29 22.44
CA LEU A 31 3.69 19.51 23.24
C LEU A 31 3.93 20.15 24.62
N ASN A 32 3.96 21.48 24.67
CA ASN A 32 4.24 22.19 25.89
C ASN A 32 2.98 22.66 26.62
N ILE A 33 1.86 22.89 25.93
CA ILE A 33 0.63 23.45 26.49
C ILE A 33 0.08 22.62 27.66
N SER A 34 0.19 21.30 27.64
CA SER A 34 -0.25 20.43 28.72
C SER A 34 0.55 20.65 30.00
N LYS A 35 1.81 21.08 29.92
CA LYS A 35 2.67 21.41 31.06
C LYS A 35 2.31 22.75 31.65
N TYR A 36 1.80 23.69 30.83
CA TYR A 36 1.52 25.07 31.26
C TYR A 36 0.06 25.34 31.56
N ILE A 37 -0.87 24.38 31.32
CA ILE A 37 -2.30 24.60 31.55
C ILE A 37 -2.63 24.98 33.01
N ASP A 38 -1.94 24.35 33.94
CA ASP A 38 -2.12 24.64 35.37
C ASP A 38 -1.57 26.04 35.70
N ILE A 39 -0.41 26.41 35.18
CA ILE A 39 0.18 27.74 35.30
C ILE A 39 -0.74 28.80 34.68
N ILE A 40 -1.26 28.56 33.47
CA ILE A 40 -2.20 29.44 32.78
C ILE A 40 -3.45 29.67 33.63
N ASN A 41 -3.95 28.65 34.31
CA ASN A 41 -5.14 28.77 35.17
C ASN A 41 -4.89 29.53 36.48
N THR A 42 -3.64 29.80 36.84
CA THR A 42 -3.30 30.66 37.97
C THR A 42 -3.28 32.17 37.63
N PHE A 43 -3.31 32.50 36.32
CA PHE A 43 -3.28 33.91 35.89
C PHE A 43 -4.62 34.61 36.11
N ASP A 44 -4.56 35.97 36.14
CA ASP A 44 -5.75 36.79 36.17
C ASP A 44 -6.65 36.56 34.95
N GLU A 45 -7.96 36.79 35.11
CA GLU A 45 -8.94 36.53 34.04
C GLU A 45 -8.62 37.27 32.75
N ASN A 46 -8.12 38.50 32.80
CA ASN A 46 -7.73 39.26 31.61
C ASN A 46 -6.59 38.58 30.85
N VAL A 47 -5.59 38.05 31.55
CA VAL A 47 -4.46 37.34 30.94
C VAL A 47 -4.91 35.99 30.38
N LYS A 48 -5.81 35.27 31.06
CA LYS A 48 -6.42 34.05 30.56
C LYS A 48 -7.18 34.31 29.26
N HIS A 49 -7.96 35.38 29.17
CA HIS A 49 -8.67 35.74 27.94
C HIS A 49 -7.72 36.07 26.79
N ILE A 50 -6.65 36.81 27.03
CA ILE A 50 -5.63 37.11 26.01
C ILE A 50 -4.94 35.83 25.53
N ILE A 51 -4.57 34.93 26.43
CA ILE A 51 -4.00 33.61 26.07
C ILE A 51 -5.01 32.79 25.28
N PHE A 52 -6.26 32.74 25.72
CA PHE A 52 -7.33 32.05 25.03
C PHE A 52 -7.55 32.60 23.62
N ASP A 53 -7.61 33.92 23.43
CA ASP A 53 -7.79 34.53 22.10
C ASP A 53 -6.59 34.33 21.19
N THR A 54 -5.38 34.35 21.77
CA THR A 54 -4.14 34.07 21.01
C THR A 54 -4.10 32.62 20.56
N TYR A 55 -4.51 31.68 21.38
CA TYR A 55 -4.41 30.24 21.17
C TYR A 55 -5.77 29.54 21.09
N LYS A 56 -6.83 30.25 20.67
CA LYS A 56 -8.21 29.72 20.63
C LYS A 56 -8.39 28.47 19.74
N THR A 57 -7.47 28.20 18.83
CA THR A 57 -7.43 26.96 18.06
C THR A 57 -7.06 25.77 18.93
N LEU A 58 -6.27 25.96 19.96
CA LEU A 58 -5.75 24.96 20.88
C LEU A 58 -6.55 24.86 22.17
N LEU A 59 -7.15 25.98 22.62
CA LEU A 59 -7.76 26.13 23.92
C LEU A 59 -9.29 26.22 23.84
N LYS A 60 -9.97 25.80 24.92
CA LYS A 60 -11.38 25.98 25.17
C LYS A 60 -11.57 26.61 26.54
N TYR A 61 -12.45 27.62 26.66
CA TYR A 61 -12.83 28.21 27.94
C TYR A 61 -14.10 27.50 28.45
N LYS A 62 -14.04 26.94 29.64
CA LYS A 62 -15.17 26.28 30.30
C LYS A 62 -15.07 26.42 31.81
N ASP A 63 -16.17 26.84 32.44
CA ASP A 63 -16.28 26.98 33.90
C ASP A 63 -15.13 27.83 34.50
N ASN A 64 -14.83 28.97 33.87
CA ASN A 64 -13.74 29.90 34.22
C ASN A 64 -12.32 29.28 34.19
N LYS A 65 -12.14 28.17 33.45
CA LYS A 65 -10.84 27.54 33.25
C LYS A 65 -10.53 27.38 31.77
N ILE A 66 -9.28 27.60 31.45
CA ILE A 66 -8.75 27.27 30.13
C ILE A 66 -8.45 25.78 30.10
N ILE A 67 -8.97 25.12 29.07
CA ILE A 67 -8.80 23.67 28.83
C ILE A 67 -8.19 23.47 27.45
N PHE A 68 -7.24 22.59 27.37
CA PHE A 68 -6.64 22.18 26.10
C PHE A 68 -7.63 21.36 25.27
N LYS A 69 -8.02 21.85 24.08
CA LYS A 69 -9.00 21.17 23.19
C LYS A 69 -8.59 19.75 22.83
N ASN A 70 -7.34 19.57 22.48
CA ASN A 70 -6.86 18.28 22.04
C ASN A 70 -6.67 17.29 23.20
N LYS A 71 -6.49 17.75 24.43
CA LYS A 71 -6.50 16.88 25.60
C LYS A 71 -7.85 16.16 25.73
N ILE A 72 -8.95 16.85 25.45
CA ILE A 72 -10.29 16.26 25.44
C ILE A 72 -10.43 15.21 24.34
N ILE A 73 -9.90 15.45 23.13
CA ILE A 73 -9.89 14.47 22.04
C ILE A 73 -9.04 13.28 22.43
N PHE A 74 -7.85 13.51 22.94
CA PHE A 74 -6.91 12.47 23.35
C PHE A 74 -7.48 11.63 24.50
N GLU A 75 -8.02 12.27 25.54
CA GLU A 75 -8.68 11.57 26.65
C GLU A 75 -9.88 10.75 26.16
N ARG A 76 -10.74 11.30 25.28
CA ARG A 76 -11.86 10.58 24.69
C ARG A 76 -11.41 9.43 23.78
N LEU A 77 -10.33 9.62 23.02
CA LEU A 77 -9.74 8.58 22.18
C LEU A 77 -9.23 7.42 23.02
N LEU A 78 -8.61 7.70 24.16
CA LEU A 78 -8.14 6.69 25.10
C LEU A 78 -9.30 6.02 25.87
N PHE A 79 -10.32 6.80 26.28
CA PHE A 79 -11.46 6.29 27.06
C PHE A 79 -12.50 5.52 26.22
N ASN A 80 -12.67 5.87 24.94
CA ASN A 80 -13.66 5.24 24.05
C ASN A 80 -13.05 4.16 23.14
N SER A 81 -11.74 3.94 23.20
CA SER A 81 -11.11 2.86 22.44
C SER A 81 -11.18 1.57 23.24
N ALA A 82 -11.64 0.50 22.57
CA ALA A 82 -11.54 -0.85 23.10
C ALA A 82 -10.09 -1.39 23.08
N ILE A 83 -9.15 -0.58 22.55
CA ILE A 83 -7.73 -0.93 22.38
C ILE A 83 -6.93 -0.22 23.47
N GLU A 84 -6.13 -0.98 24.20
CA GLU A 84 -5.14 -0.45 25.12
C GLU A 84 -3.87 -0.07 24.34
N PHE A 85 -3.57 1.23 24.29
CA PHE A 85 -2.38 1.74 23.61
C PHE A 85 -1.15 1.68 24.50
N THR A 86 -0.01 1.29 23.91
CA THR A 86 1.28 1.39 24.58
C THR A 86 1.70 2.85 24.75
N GLN A 87 2.71 3.10 25.61
CA GLN A 87 3.20 4.47 25.84
C GLN A 87 3.70 5.11 24.54
N ASN A 88 4.46 4.34 23.74
CA ASN A 88 4.99 4.82 22.45
C ASN A 88 3.87 5.15 21.44
N GLN A 89 2.76 4.40 21.46
CA GLN A 89 1.59 4.67 20.64
C GLN A 89 0.83 5.92 21.10
N LYS A 90 0.74 6.16 22.42
CA LYS A 90 0.14 7.38 22.99
C LYS A 90 0.91 8.63 22.58
N GLU A 91 2.23 8.57 22.59
CA GLU A 91 3.10 9.64 22.10
C GLU A 91 2.87 9.92 20.62
N ALA A 92 2.82 8.87 19.79
CA ALA A 92 2.51 9.00 18.36
C ALA A 92 1.16 9.66 18.08
N ILE A 93 0.12 9.31 18.85
CA ILE A 93 -1.21 9.93 18.74
C ILE A 93 -1.14 11.41 19.09
N THR A 94 -0.38 11.78 20.12
CA THR A 94 -0.20 13.17 20.52
C THR A 94 0.46 13.99 19.41
N GLU A 95 1.52 13.48 18.81
CA GLU A 95 2.22 14.11 17.69
C GLU A 95 1.32 14.25 16.46
N LEU A 96 0.54 13.23 16.14
CA LEU A 96 -0.42 13.28 15.03
C LEU A 96 -1.52 14.32 15.25
N LEU A 97 -2.05 14.45 16.47
CA LEU A 97 -3.02 15.48 16.82
C LEU A 97 -2.42 16.88 16.68
N TYR A 98 -1.15 17.04 17.09
CA TYR A 98 -0.42 18.28 16.90
C TYR A 98 -0.27 18.63 15.41
N PHE A 99 0.19 17.69 14.59
CA PHE A 99 0.29 17.85 13.13
C PHE A 99 -1.05 18.26 12.52
N LEU A 100 -2.13 17.59 12.87
CA LEU A 100 -3.46 17.84 12.30
C LEU A 100 -4.02 19.21 12.70
N SER A 101 -3.60 19.76 13.83
CA SER A 101 -4.02 21.07 14.30
C SER A 101 -3.20 22.23 13.73
N LYS A 102 -1.95 22.01 13.30
CA LYS A 102 -1.10 23.03 12.68
C LYS A 102 -1.52 23.29 11.25
N SER A 103 -1.72 24.56 10.88
CA SER A 103 -2.14 24.97 9.54
C SER A 103 -1.05 24.93 8.48
N HIS A 104 0.22 24.91 8.88
CA HIS A 104 1.35 25.07 7.97
C HIS A 104 1.95 23.75 7.47
N ASP A 105 1.97 22.70 8.30
CA ASP A 105 2.53 21.43 7.91
C ASP A 105 1.53 20.66 7.02
N LYS A 106 1.99 20.19 5.86
CA LYS A 106 1.16 19.45 4.90
C LYS A 106 1.36 17.95 4.97
N ILE A 107 2.52 17.52 5.42
CA ILE A 107 2.97 16.13 5.35
C ILE A 107 3.54 15.70 6.70
N TYR A 108 3.20 14.48 7.10
CA TYR A 108 3.69 13.84 8.30
C TYR A 108 4.03 12.37 8.05
N GLY A 109 5.10 11.88 8.67
CA GLY A 109 5.51 10.49 8.62
C GLY A 109 5.25 9.77 9.95
N LEU A 110 4.29 8.85 9.99
CA LEU A 110 4.17 7.88 11.07
C LEU A 110 4.84 6.58 10.63
N PHE A 111 6.11 6.47 10.92
CA PHE A 111 6.88 5.29 10.56
C PHE A 111 6.94 4.31 11.75
N GLY A 112 7.31 3.08 11.46
CA GLY A 112 7.47 2.09 12.52
C GLY A 112 7.67 0.71 11.94
N TYR A 113 8.22 -0.16 12.74
CA TYR A 113 8.57 -1.51 12.32
C TYR A 113 7.34 -2.40 12.10
N GLY A 114 7.56 -3.54 11.45
CA GLY A 114 6.51 -4.53 11.24
C GLY A 114 5.81 -4.91 12.55
N GLY A 115 4.47 -4.70 12.61
CA GLY A 115 3.70 -5.07 13.80
C GLY A 115 3.63 -4.06 14.94
N THR A 116 4.03 -2.81 14.75
CA THR A 116 3.93 -1.76 15.77
C THR A 116 2.55 -1.10 15.86
N GLY A 117 1.59 -1.49 15.03
CA GLY A 117 0.21 -1.00 15.11
C GLY A 117 -0.07 0.31 14.38
N LYS A 118 0.77 0.77 13.47
CA LYS A 118 0.60 2.01 12.66
C LYS A 118 -0.82 2.20 12.13
N THR A 119 -1.28 1.24 11.35
CA THR A 119 -2.61 1.30 10.71
C THR A 119 -3.74 1.28 11.76
N THR A 120 -3.55 0.57 12.87
CA THR A 120 -4.53 0.51 13.96
C THR A 120 -4.67 1.87 14.66
N ILE A 121 -3.55 2.53 14.97
CA ILE A 121 -3.53 3.88 15.54
C ILE A 121 -4.28 4.86 14.63
N ILE A 122 -3.98 4.83 13.34
CA ILE A 122 -4.61 5.73 12.36
C ILE A 122 -6.11 5.47 12.25
N VAL A 123 -6.55 4.22 12.17
CA VAL A 123 -7.98 3.88 12.10
C VAL A 123 -8.71 4.40 13.33
N GLU A 124 -8.17 4.19 14.53
CA GLU A 124 -8.75 4.67 15.78
C GLU A 124 -8.77 6.20 15.87
N LEU A 125 -7.67 6.86 15.50
CA LEU A 125 -7.59 8.31 15.44
C LEU A 125 -8.64 8.89 14.49
N ILE A 126 -8.73 8.38 13.27
CA ILE A 126 -9.66 8.85 12.26
C ILE A 126 -11.12 8.61 12.67
N LYS A 127 -11.43 7.45 13.23
CA LYS A 127 -12.75 7.15 13.80
C LYS A 127 -13.18 8.25 14.78
N ASN A 128 -12.29 8.63 15.69
CA ASN A 128 -12.59 9.66 16.69
C ASN A 128 -12.70 11.07 16.09
N LEU A 129 -11.86 11.41 15.11
CA LEU A 129 -11.94 12.72 14.43
C LEU A 129 -13.23 12.86 13.62
N LEU A 130 -13.69 11.80 12.96
CA LEU A 130 -14.95 11.77 12.21
C LEU A 130 -16.16 11.89 13.15
N THR A 131 -16.21 11.09 14.21
CA THR A 131 -17.31 11.09 15.18
C THR A 131 -17.46 12.45 15.87
N GLN A 132 -16.36 13.13 16.15
CA GLN A 132 -16.35 14.45 16.74
C GLN A 132 -16.48 15.60 15.72
N LYS A 133 -16.64 15.29 14.43
CA LYS A 133 -16.83 16.25 13.32
C LYS A 133 -15.65 17.21 13.13
N TYR A 134 -14.43 16.80 13.51
CA TYR A 134 -13.21 17.59 13.24
C TYR A 134 -12.80 17.52 11.78
N ILE A 135 -13.04 16.37 11.14
CA ILE A 135 -12.83 16.14 9.70
C ILE A 135 -14.13 15.62 9.08
N LYS A 136 -14.29 15.82 7.77
CA LYS A 136 -15.46 15.38 7.03
C LYS A 136 -15.11 14.44 5.89
N SER A 137 -13.88 14.51 5.42
CA SER A 137 -13.45 13.79 4.23
C SER A 137 -12.07 13.19 4.42
N ILE A 138 -11.95 11.89 4.16
CA ILE A 138 -10.69 11.16 4.24
C ILE A 138 -10.61 10.11 3.15
N ILE A 139 -9.41 9.90 2.65
CA ILE A 139 -9.10 8.76 1.80
C ILE A 139 -7.95 7.96 2.36
N PHE A 140 -8.13 6.64 2.43
CA PHE A 140 -7.07 5.69 2.68
C PHE A 140 -6.51 5.20 1.36
N THR A 141 -5.20 5.29 1.20
CA THR A 141 -4.52 4.86 -0.01
C THR A 141 -3.36 3.92 0.31
N ALA A 142 -3.05 3.08 -0.67
CA ALA A 142 -1.89 2.20 -0.61
C ALA A 142 -1.35 1.98 -2.04
N PRO A 143 -0.11 1.51 -2.20
CA PRO A 143 0.46 1.19 -3.51
C PRO A 143 -0.24 0.01 -4.17
N THR A 144 -0.78 -0.93 -3.39
CA THR A 144 -1.45 -2.14 -3.88
C THR A 144 -2.85 -2.28 -3.33
N ASN A 145 -3.74 -2.93 -4.10
CA ASN A 145 -5.09 -3.24 -3.63
C ASN A 145 -5.09 -4.20 -2.42
N LYS A 146 -4.10 -5.10 -2.32
CA LYS A 146 -3.94 -6.00 -1.18
C LYS A 146 -3.73 -5.22 0.12
N ALA A 147 -2.79 -4.28 0.14
CA ALA A 147 -2.56 -3.40 1.29
C ALA A 147 -3.82 -2.59 1.62
N LEU A 148 -4.52 -2.10 0.59
CA LEU A 148 -5.77 -1.37 0.76
C LEU A 148 -6.87 -2.22 1.41
N ASN A 149 -6.99 -3.51 1.03
CA ASN A 149 -7.95 -4.43 1.64
C ASN A 149 -7.68 -4.67 3.13
N VAL A 150 -6.41 -4.73 3.54
CA VAL A 150 -6.05 -4.83 4.96
C VAL A 150 -6.57 -3.62 5.76
N ILE A 151 -6.46 -2.41 5.20
CA ILE A 151 -6.99 -1.20 5.83
C ILE A 151 -8.52 -1.24 5.85
N LYS A 152 -9.17 -1.61 4.74
CA LYS A 152 -10.62 -1.74 4.65
C LYS A 152 -11.18 -2.68 5.73
N ASN A 153 -10.58 -3.86 5.89
CA ASN A 153 -10.99 -4.85 6.87
C ASN A 153 -10.87 -4.32 8.31
N LYS A 154 -9.79 -3.62 8.62
CA LYS A 154 -9.62 -2.95 9.93
C LYS A 154 -10.65 -1.84 10.12
N PHE A 155 -10.90 -1.04 9.10
CA PHE A 155 -11.85 0.07 9.18
C PHE A 155 -13.31 -0.42 9.25
N ALA A 156 -13.62 -1.58 8.66
CA ALA A 156 -14.93 -2.18 8.74
C ALA A 156 -15.36 -2.47 10.18
N LEU A 157 -14.42 -2.81 11.06
CA LEU A 157 -14.70 -2.95 12.50
C LEU A 157 -15.03 -1.59 13.15
N ALA A 158 -14.36 -0.52 12.74
CA ALA A 158 -14.57 0.83 13.27
C ALA A 158 -15.87 1.48 12.78
N ILE A 159 -16.38 1.09 11.60
CA ILE A 159 -17.56 1.73 11.00
C ILE A 159 -18.83 1.57 11.86
N LYS A 160 -19.00 0.42 12.51
CA LYS A 160 -20.12 0.16 13.43
C LYS A 160 -20.13 1.15 14.60
N GLU A 161 -18.97 1.47 15.14
CA GLU A 161 -18.84 2.46 16.22
C GLU A 161 -19.12 3.88 15.73
N ILE A 162 -18.71 4.21 14.50
CA ILE A 162 -19.03 5.51 13.88
C ILE A 162 -20.55 5.67 13.76
N PHE A 163 -21.26 4.65 13.25
CA PHE A 163 -22.73 4.66 13.14
C PHE A 163 -23.40 4.85 14.51
N LYS A 164 -22.97 4.09 15.51
CA LYS A 164 -23.48 4.18 16.89
C LYS A 164 -23.27 5.58 17.45
N PHE A 165 -22.11 6.19 17.23
CA PHE A 165 -21.80 7.52 17.75
C PHE A 165 -22.60 8.63 17.05
N LEU A 166 -22.93 8.44 15.78
CA LEU A 166 -23.74 9.38 14.97
C LEU A 166 -25.24 9.16 15.14
N ASP A 167 -25.65 8.23 16.03
CA ASP A 167 -27.05 7.84 16.23
C ASP A 167 -27.72 7.37 14.94
N MET A 168 -26.97 6.57 14.16
CA MET A 168 -27.41 6.02 12.87
C MET A 168 -27.66 4.52 12.99
N GLU A 169 -28.67 4.03 12.27
CA GLU A 169 -28.94 2.60 12.19
C GLU A 169 -27.88 1.89 11.35
N PHE A 170 -27.16 0.94 11.98
CA PHE A 170 -26.20 0.07 11.32
C PHE A 170 -26.84 -1.29 11.01
N ASP A 171 -26.87 -1.64 9.72
CA ASP A 171 -27.36 -2.93 9.27
C ASP A 171 -26.18 -3.82 8.84
N GLU A 172 -25.99 -4.92 9.54
CA GLU A 172 -24.91 -5.89 9.27
C GLU A 172 -25.07 -6.63 7.94
N LYS A 173 -26.29 -6.62 7.35
CA LYS A 173 -26.56 -7.22 6.04
C LYS A 173 -26.07 -6.37 4.87
N ASN A 174 -25.85 -5.08 5.11
CA ASN A 174 -25.33 -4.19 4.08
C ASN A 174 -23.85 -4.46 3.80
N SER A 175 -23.47 -4.33 2.53
CA SER A 175 -22.05 -4.33 2.17
C SER A 175 -21.30 -3.16 2.81
N PHE A 176 -19.99 -3.29 2.92
CA PHE A 176 -19.12 -2.23 3.42
C PHE A 176 -19.30 -0.93 2.62
N GLU A 177 -19.37 -1.04 1.29
CA GLU A 177 -19.57 0.06 0.37
C GLU A 177 -20.93 0.76 0.57
N THR A 178 -21.99 -0.01 0.78
CA THR A 178 -23.33 0.53 1.07
C THR A 178 -23.34 1.32 2.37
N ASN A 179 -22.63 0.85 3.39
CA ASN A 179 -22.50 1.58 4.65
C ASN A 179 -21.71 2.90 4.48
N LEU A 180 -20.64 2.90 3.67
CA LEU A 180 -19.91 4.13 3.35
C LEU A 180 -20.79 5.15 2.59
N GLU A 181 -21.63 4.70 1.65
CA GLU A 181 -22.58 5.59 0.95
C GLU A 181 -23.63 6.20 1.89
N LYS A 182 -24.07 5.46 2.92
CA LYS A 182 -24.93 6.04 3.96
C LYS A 182 -24.24 7.20 4.68
N LEU A 183 -22.95 7.04 5.05
CA LEU A 183 -22.18 8.10 5.70
C LEU A 183 -22.03 9.36 4.81
N LYS A 184 -21.90 9.19 3.49
CA LYS A 184 -21.86 10.33 2.53
C LYS A 184 -23.10 11.20 2.60
N LYS A 185 -24.30 10.64 2.83
CA LYS A 185 -25.54 11.41 3.04
C LYS A 185 -25.48 12.31 4.27
N TYR A 186 -24.67 11.96 5.26
CA TYR A 186 -24.39 12.77 6.46
C TYR A 186 -23.16 13.68 6.31
N LYS A 187 -22.69 13.89 5.06
CA LYS A 187 -21.53 14.72 4.73
C LYS A 187 -20.22 14.21 5.33
N ILE A 188 -20.14 12.90 5.54
CA ILE A 188 -18.91 12.21 5.93
C ILE A 188 -18.47 11.37 4.74
N ASN A 189 -17.35 11.76 4.13
CA ASN A 189 -16.78 11.07 2.97
C ASN A 189 -15.56 10.25 3.37
N ILE A 190 -15.66 8.93 3.22
CA ILE A 190 -14.57 8.00 3.50
C ILE A 190 -14.36 7.16 2.25
N ASP A 191 -13.21 7.29 1.63
CA ASP A 191 -12.89 6.58 0.40
C ASP A 191 -11.64 5.70 0.57
N PHE A 192 -11.55 4.68 -0.29
CA PHE A 192 -10.42 3.75 -0.36
C PHE A 192 -10.02 3.61 -1.83
N ALA A 193 -8.78 3.96 -2.15
CA ALA A 193 -8.28 3.88 -3.51
C ALA A 193 -6.77 3.64 -3.54
N THR A 194 -6.26 3.12 -4.66
CA THR A 194 -4.82 3.11 -4.88
C THR A 194 -4.30 4.54 -5.09
N ILE A 195 -3.01 4.75 -4.83
CA ILE A 195 -2.36 6.06 -5.04
C ILE A 195 -2.49 6.50 -6.51
N HIS A 196 -2.39 5.59 -7.46
CA HIS A 196 -2.60 5.88 -8.88
C HIS A 196 -3.99 6.46 -9.15
N ARG A 197 -5.04 5.90 -8.51
CA ARG A 197 -6.40 6.40 -8.65
C ARG A 197 -6.59 7.77 -7.99
N LEU A 198 -5.99 8.01 -6.82
CA LEU A 198 -5.98 9.31 -6.15
C LEU A 198 -5.38 10.39 -7.04
N MET A 199 -4.27 10.08 -7.69
CA MET A 199 -3.54 10.98 -8.59
C MET A 199 -4.09 10.99 -10.02
N LYS A 200 -5.22 10.29 -10.27
CA LYS A 200 -5.86 10.15 -11.59
C LYS A 200 -4.91 9.67 -12.69
N TYR A 201 -4.10 8.66 -12.37
CA TYR A 201 -3.38 7.94 -13.42
C TYR A 201 -4.35 7.05 -14.19
N LYS A 202 -4.27 7.12 -15.50
CA LYS A 202 -4.98 6.23 -16.43
C LYS A 202 -4.02 5.27 -17.08
N THR A 203 -4.51 4.08 -17.36
CA THR A 203 -3.81 3.12 -18.18
C THR A 203 -3.97 3.52 -19.65
N GLU A 204 -2.86 3.79 -20.31
CA GLU A 204 -2.76 4.02 -21.75
C GLU A 204 -1.73 3.06 -22.35
N PHE A 205 -1.60 3.08 -23.65
CA PHE A 205 -0.64 2.23 -24.36
C PHE A 205 0.36 3.10 -25.10
N ASN A 206 1.63 2.75 -24.99
CA ASN A 206 2.66 3.40 -25.82
C ASN A 206 2.55 2.94 -27.29
N ILE A 207 3.44 3.45 -28.13
CA ILE A 207 3.47 3.14 -29.58
C ILE A 207 3.68 1.62 -29.82
N ASP A 208 4.36 0.97 -28.89
CA ASP A 208 4.69 -0.46 -28.94
C ASP A 208 3.57 -1.35 -28.38
N GLY A 209 2.48 -0.76 -27.88
CA GLY A 209 1.37 -1.48 -27.27
C GLY A 209 1.63 -1.90 -25.82
N GLU A 210 2.70 -1.40 -25.21
CA GLU A 210 2.95 -1.63 -23.79
C GLU A 210 2.06 -0.73 -22.93
N MET A 211 1.54 -1.30 -21.86
CA MET A 211 0.69 -0.59 -20.92
C MET A 211 1.53 0.40 -20.10
N ILE A 212 1.18 1.68 -20.16
CA ILE A 212 1.82 2.76 -19.42
C ILE A 212 0.79 3.49 -18.56
N PHE A 213 1.25 4.06 -17.44
CA PHE A 213 0.43 4.92 -16.62
C PHE A 213 0.67 6.38 -16.98
N VAL A 214 -0.38 7.05 -17.45
CA VAL A 214 -0.34 8.47 -17.81
C VAL A 214 -1.19 9.24 -16.82
N ARG A 215 -0.61 10.30 -16.24
CA ARG A 215 -1.30 11.14 -15.27
C ARG A 215 -2.19 12.17 -15.98
N GLU A 216 -3.41 12.35 -15.53
CA GLU A 216 -4.27 13.47 -15.91
C GLU A 216 -3.80 14.78 -15.24
N LYS A 217 -4.19 15.92 -15.81
CA LYS A 217 -3.85 17.23 -15.23
C LYS A 217 -4.49 17.46 -13.86
N GLU A 218 -5.66 16.90 -13.64
CA GLU A 218 -6.38 16.97 -12.37
C GLU A 218 -6.01 15.81 -11.45
N ASN A 219 -6.23 15.96 -10.16
CA ASN A 219 -6.10 14.91 -9.15
C ASN A 219 -7.28 15.01 -8.16
N LEU A 220 -7.37 14.08 -7.20
CA LEU A 220 -8.46 14.05 -6.22
C LEU A 220 -8.02 14.56 -4.83
N LEU A 221 -6.81 15.07 -4.67
CA LEU A 221 -6.26 15.49 -3.37
C LEU A 221 -7.16 16.52 -2.67
N ASP A 222 -7.64 17.53 -3.39
CA ASP A 222 -8.44 18.62 -2.82
C ASP A 222 -9.84 18.18 -2.32
N ASN A 223 -10.25 16.98 -2.64
CA ASN A 223 -11.55 16.44 -2.19
C ASN A 223 -11.49 15.94 -0.72
N TYR A 224 -10.32 15.89 -0.12
CA TYR A 224 -10.13 15.29 1.21
C TYR A 224 -9.42 16.22 2.18
N ASP A 225 -9.88 16.23 3.43
CA ASP A 225 -9.20 16.90 4.53
C ASP A 225 -7.87 16.19 4.86
N ILE A 226 -7.91 14.84 4.82
CA ILE A 226 -6.76 13.99 5.13
C ILE A 226 -6.61 12.88 4.09
N VAL A 227 -5.38 12.66 3.66
CA VAL A 227 -4.96 11.52 2.83
C VAL A 227 -4.00 10.65 3.63
N ILE A 228 -4.34 9.37 3.79
CA ILE A 228 -3.46 8.38 4.41
C ILE A 228 -2.81 7.56 3.30
N ILE A 229 -1.48 7.44 3.33
CA ILE A 229 -0.71 6.62 2.40
C ILE A 229 -0.03 5.52 3.20
N ASP A 230 -0.61 4.33 3.21
CA ASP A 230 -0.03 3.16 3.89
C ASP A 230 0.95 2.41 3.00
N GLU A 231 1.83 1.62 3.60
CA GLU A 231 2.93 0.90 2.93
C GLU A 231 3.77 1.82 2.03
N CYS A 232 4.06 3.03 2.51
CA CYS A 232 4.77 4.06 1.73
C CYS A 232 6.19 3.66 1.33
N SER A 233 6.78 2.65 1.96
CA SER A 233 8.08 2.07 1.56
C SER A 233 8.08 1.56 0.12
N MET A 234 6.92 1.11 -0.38
CA MET A 234 6.76 0.56 -1.73
C MET A 234 6.37 1.60 -2.78
N VAL A 235 6.15 2.86 -2.40
CA VAL A 235 5.71 3.92 -3.32
C VAL A 235 6.90 4.45 -4.11
N SER A 236 6.81 4.38 -5.44
CA SER A 236 7.88 4.85 -6.33
C SER A 236 8.15 6.35 -6.19
N ILE A 237 9.39 6.74 -6.45
CA ILE A 237 9.82 8.14 -6.40
C ILE A 237 8.99 9.04 -7.31
N ASN A 238 8.55 8.53 -8.46
CA ASN A 238 7.68 9.29 -9.38
C ASN A 238 6.34 9.66 -8.72
N LEU A 239 5.70 8.71 -8.06
CA LEU A 239 4.41 8.96 -7.38
C LEU A 239 4.58 9.90 -6.19
N ILE A 240 5.63 9.72 -5.38
CA ILE A 240 5.92 10.63 -4.25
C ILE A 240 6.20 12.04 -4.77
N PHE A 241 6.99 12.17 -5.83
CA PHE A 241 7.30 13.46 -6.45
C PHE A 241 6.03 14.17 -6.92
N ASP A 242 5.15 13.48 -7.62
CA ASP A 242 3.89 14.05 -8.09
C ASP A 242 2.97 14.49 -6.95
N ILE A 243 2.89 13.70 -5.87
CA ILE A 243 2.14 14.05 -4.67
C ILE A 243 2.71 15.33 -4.04
N ILE A 244 4.04 15.40 -3.89
CA ILE A 244 4.72 16.54 -3.26
C ILE A 244 4.52 17.84 -4.05
N LEU A 245 4.58 17.78 -5.37
CA LEU A 245 4.35 18.95 -6.21
C LEU A 245 2.92 19.47 -6.15
N GLU A 246 1.95 18.55 -5.94
CA GLU A 246 0.55 18.93 -5.91
C GLU A 246 0.07 19.39 -4.53
N ILE A 247 0.58 18.77 -3.45
CA ILE A 247 0.04 19.00 -2.09
C ILE A 247 0.12 20.47 -1.65
N ASN A 248 1.13 21.21 -2.10
CA ASN A 248 1.29 22.62 -1.74
C ASN A 248 0.15 23.53 -2.26
N LYS A 249 -0.59 23.06 -3.27
CA LYS A 249 -1.71 23.80 -3.87
C LYS A 249 -2.99 23.71 -3.06
N PHE A 250 -3.11 22.75 -2.12
CA PHE A 250 -4.34 22.40 -1.42
C PHE A 250 -4.22 22.55 0.09
N LYS A 251 -5.38 22.50 0.79
CA LYS A 251 -5.44 22.47 2.26
C LYS A 251 -5.28 21.08 2.86
N THR A 252 -5.34 20.08 2.04
CA THR A 252 -5.23 18.66 2.40
C THR A 252 -3.95 18.37 3.18
N LYS A 253 -4.04 17.49 4.16
CA LYS A 253 -2.90 16.95 4.89
C LYS A 253 -2.64 15.49 4.53
N ILE A 254 -1.38 15.11 4.43
CA ILE A 254 -0.95 13.75 4.09
C ILE A 254 -0.22 13.12 5.27
N ILE A 255 -0.59 11.88 5.60
CA ILE A 255 0.12 11.06 6.58
C ILE A 255 0.67 9.84 5.85
N PHE A 256 1.99 9.72 5.81
CA PHE A 256 2.69 8.53 5.32
C PHE A 256 2.83 7.51 6.44
N LEU A 257 2.43 6.26 6.15
CA LEU A 257 2.65 5.11 7.02
C LEU A 257 3.59 4.13 6.33
N GLY A 258 4.63 3.69 7.01
CA GLY A 258 5.57 2.75 6.42
C GLY A 258 6.62 2.25 7.39
N ASP A 259 7.40 1.31 6.90
CA ASP A 259 8.50 0.69 7.65
C ASP A 259 9.81 0.95 6.90
N PRO A 260 10.73 1.74 7.47
CA PRO A 260 11.98 2.10 6.81
C PRO A 260 12.96 0.92 6.61
N ALA A 261 12.73 -0.21 7.29
CA ALA A 261 13.56 -1.41 7.15
C ALA A 261 13.02 -2.40 6.10
N GLN A 262 11.78 -2.21 5.62
CA GLN A 262 11.22 -3.05 4.57
C GLN A 262 11.79 -2.73 3.18
N LEU A 263 11.43 -3.56 2.20
CA LEU A 263 11.86 -3.42 0.82
C LEU A 263 11.40 -2.10 0.20
N PRO A 264 12.27 -1.44 -0.57
CA PRO A 264 11.92 -0.26 -1.36
C PRO A 264 11.05 -0.63 -2.57
N PRO A 265 10.60 0.36 -3.36
CA PRO A 265 9.93 0.11 -4.63
C PRO A 265 10.80 -0.72 -5.58
N VAL A 266 10.15 -1.54 -6.41
CA VAL A 266 10.85 -2.36 -7.41
C VAL A 266 11.71 -1.47 -8.32
N ASN A 267 12.95 -1.87 -8.57
CA ASN A 267 13.96 -1.14 -9.35
C ASN A 267 14.48 0.16 -8.69
N GLU A 268 14.12 0.45 -7.45
CA GLU A 268 14.68 1.56 -6.69
C GLU A 268 15.59 1.05 -5.55
N ARG A 269 16.68 1.77 -5.26
CA ARG A 269 17.62 1.35 -4.22
C ARG A 269 17.10 1.59 -2.81
N PHE A 270 16.26 2.62 -2.63
CA PHE A 270 15.60 2.92 -1.36
C PHE A 270 14.33 3.76 -1.59
N SER A 271 13.43 3.75 -0.62
CA SER A 271 12.22 4.56 -0.70
C SER A 271 12.52 6.04 -0.44
N SER A 272 12.11 6.89 -1.38
CA SER A 272 12.33 8.33 -1.32
C SER A 272 11.65 9.03 -0.13
N VAL A 273 10.61 8.43 0.44
CA VAL A 273 9.92 8.95 1.63
C VAL A 273 10.81 8.95 2.87
N PHE A 274 11.83 8.06 2.92
CA PHE A 274 12.77 7.96 4.03
C PHE A 274 14.08 8.73 3.81
N MET A 275 14.13 9.60 2.79
CA MET A 275 15.27 10.49 2.60
C MET A 275 15.46 11.44 3.80
N ASN A 276 16.71 11.69 4.13
CA ASN A 276 17.12 12.66 5.13
C ASN A 276 18.40 13.36 4.68
N LYS A 277 18.92 14.27 5.50
CA LYS A 277 20.13 15.06 5.15
C LYS A 277 21.37 14.22 4.82
N LYS A 278 21.44 12.97 5.31
CA LYS A 278 22.60 12.08 5.11
C LYS A 278 22.50 11.25 3.83
N ASN A 279 21.28 10.95 3.37
CA ASN A 279 21.01 10.06 2.24
C ASN A 279 20.21 10.72 1.11
N ILE A 280 20.39 12.03 0.90
CA ILE A 280 19.76 12.75 -0.21
C ILE A 280 20.21 12.14 -1.55
N LEU A 281 19.25 11.82 -2.40
CA LEU A 281 19.53 11.50 -3.80
C LEU A 281 19.98 12.74 -4.54
N SER A 282 21.10 12.65 -5.27
CA SER A 282 21.48 13.72 -6.20
C SER A 282 20.43 13.88 -7.30
N ILE A 283 20.35 15.09 -7.89
CA ILE A 283 19.44 15.36 -9.01
C ILE A 283 19.64 14.37 -10.17
N ASP A 284 20.89 13.95 -10.43
CA ASP A 284 21.21 13.01 -11.50
C ASP A 284 20.70 11.58 -11.19
N ASN A 285 20.69 11.19 -9.94
CA ASN A 285 20.07 9.94 -9.52
C ASN A 285 18.55 9.99 -9.64
N VAL A 286 17.93 11.12 -9.30
CA VAL A 286 16.48 11.32 -9.43
C VAL A 286 16.04 11.35 -10.90
N LYS A 287 16.84 11.95 -11.80
CA LYS A 287 16.58 11.95 -13.24
C LYS A 287 16.49 10.56 -13.89
N ARG A 288 17.06 9.54 -13.24
CA ARG A 288 16.91 8.14 -13.72
C ARG A 288 15.48 7.63 -13.59
N TYR A 289 14.72 8.22 -12.70
CA TYR A 289 13.34 7.81 -12.40
C TYR A 289 12.30 8.84 -12.87
N ILE A 290 12.65 10.12 -12.86
CA ILE A 290 11.72 11.21 -13.19
C ILE A 290 12.20 11.92 -14.45
N ILE A 291 11.42 11.77 -15.53
CA ILE A 291 11.69 12.42 -16.81
C ILE A 291 11.33 13.91 -16.67
N ASN A 292 12.21 14.80 -17.18
CA ASN A 292 12.02 16.26 -17.24
C ASN A 292 11.92 16.96 -15.87
N ILE A 293 12.59 16.45 -14.83
CA ILE A 293 12.70 17.17 -13.56
C ILE A 293 13.57 18.42 -13.74
N ASN A 294 13.05 19.59 -13.34
CA ASN A 294 13.82 20.81 -13.25
C ASN A 294 14.43 20.97 -11.84
N LYS A 295 15.39 21.88 -11.71
CA LYS A 295 16.12 22.12 -10.47
C LYS A 295 15.20 22.61 -9.34
N GLU A 296 14.27 23.50 -9.64
CA GLU A 296 13.32 24.09 -8.68
C GLU A 296 12.41 23.01 -8.07
N ASN A 297 11.81 22.17 -8.90
CA ASN A 297 10.96 21.06 -8.45
C ASN A 297 11.73 20.02 -7.64
N TYR A 298 13.00 19.78 -8.01
CA TYR A 298 13.87 18.89 -7.23
C TYR A 298 14.18 19.47 -5.85
N GLU A 299 14.54 20.77 -5.77
CA GLU A 299 14.81 21.44 -4.50
C GLU A 299 13.58 21.47 -3.60
N LEU A 300 12.39 21.75 -4.17
CA LEU A 300 11.12 21.70 -3.46
C LEU A 300 10.85 20.30 -2.89
N PHE A 301 10.99 19.27 -3.72
CA PHE A 301 10.81 17.88 -3.33
C PHE A 301 11.74 17.48 -2.17
N CYS A 302 13.04 17.75 -2.31
CA CYS A 302 14.01 17.44 -1.27
C CYS A 302 13.73 18.20 0.01
N ASN A 303 13.42 19.50 -0.08
CA ASN A 303 13.13 20.32 1.09
C ASN A 303 11.92 19.80 1.88
N ILE A 304 10.84 19.44 1.21
CA ILE A 304 9.63 18.94 1.85
C ILE A 304 9.87 17.58 2.53
N ILE A 305 10.53 16.64 1.85
CA ILE A 305 10.80 15.30 2.41
C ILE A 305 11.77 15.37 3.60
N ILE A 306 12.86 16.15 3.48
CA ILE A 306 13.89 16.23 4.53
C ILE A 306 13.38 16.92 5.80
N ASN A 307 12.50 17.89 5.64
CA ASN A 307 11.92 18.64 6.77
C ASN A 307 10.55 18.11 7.21
N MET A 308 10.13 16.96 6.67
CA MET A 308 8.91 16.30 7.11
C MET A 308 9.01 15.89 8.58
N ASN A 309 8.01 16.26 9.38
CA ASN A 309 7.90 15.79 10.76
C ASN A 309 7.62 14.29 10.75
N ILE A 310 8.38 13.55 11.55
CA ILE A 310 8.29 12.08 11.63
C ILE A 310 8.21 11.60 13.07
N PHE A 311 7.41 10.55 13.29
CA PHE A 311 7.45 9.76 14.52
C PHE A 311 7.71 8.31 14.16
N VAL A 312 8.59 7.64 14.89
CA VAL A 312 8.95 6.24 14.64
C VAL A 312 8.49 5.36 15.79
N LEU A 313 7.48 4.53 15.53
CA LEU A 313 7.02 3.49 16.45
C LEU A 313 8.06 2.37 16.53
N LYS A 314 8.53 2.08 17.73
CA LYS A 314 9.58 1.08 17.99
C LYS A 314 9.04 -0.20 18.61
N GLU A 315 7.94 -0.12 19.34
CA GLU A 315 7.38 -1.19 20.13
C GLU A 315 6.50 -2.11 19.28
N VAL A 316 6.91 -3.36 19.13
CA VAL A 316 6.19 -4.37 18.33
C VAL A 316 5.11 -5.03 19.18
N ILE A 317 3.87 -5.05 18.67
CA ILE A 317 2.70 -5.62 19.36
C ILE A 317 2.06 -6.80 18.60
N ARG A 318 2.52 -7.11 17.36
CA ARG A 318 1.97 -8.16 16.51
C ARG A 318 2.18 -9.56 17.07
N THR A 319 3.37 -9.81 17.57
CA THR A 319 3.75 -11.05 18.23
C THR A 319 4.08 -10.79 19.68
N LYS A 320 3.77 -11.75 20.55
CA LYS A 320 4.16 -11.72 21.96
C LYS A 320 5.51 -12.42 22.19
N ASN A 321 6.10 -12.99 21.14
CA ASN A 321 7.36 -13.75 21.22
C ASN A 321 8.55 -12.80 21.21
N ASN A 322 9.15 -12.60 22.36
CA ASN A 322 10.31 -11.72 22.53
C ASN A 322 11.52 -12.16 21.69
N SER A 323 11.72 -13.44 21.49
CA SER A 323 12.78 -14.00 20.65
C SER A 323 12.67 -13.54 19.20
N ILE A 324 11.47 -13.63 18.59
CA ILE A 324 11.22 -13.17 17.23
C ILE A 324 11.39 -11.65 17.14
N ILE A 325 10.89 -10.91 18.13
CA ILE A 325 11.04 -9.44 18.18
C ILE A 325 12.51 -9.06 18.23
N SER A 326 13.30 -9.71 19.10
CA SER A 326 14.73 -9.43 19.26
C SER A 326 15.53 -9.79 18.01
N ALA A 327 15.23 -10.93 17.38
CA ALA A 327 15.85 -11.31 16.12
C ALA A 327 15.51 -10.34 14.97
N CYS A 328 14.25 -9.89 14.85
CA CYS A 328 13.87 -8.86 13.88
C CYS A 328 14.56 -7.52 14.15
N ASN A 329 14.73 -7.13 15.43
CA ASN A 329 15.44 -5.92 15.81
C ASN A 329 16.91 -5.99 15.41
N LEU A 330 17.59 -7.14 15.66
CA LEU A 330 18.97 -7.34 15.24
C LEU A 330 19.14 -7.21 13.72
N VAL A 331 18.28 -7.87 12.93
CA VAL A 331 18.33 -7.75 11.45
C VAL A 331 18.08 -6.31 10.99
N ARG A 332 17.19 -5.58 11.66
CA ARG A 332 17.00 -4.16 11.39
C ARG A 332 18.25 -3.34 11.69
N ASP A 333 18.87 -3.57 12.84
CA ASP A 333 20.07 -2.86 13.24
C ASP A 333 21.23 -3.18 12.30
N TRP A 334 21.27 -4.40 11.77
CA TRP A 334 22.16 -4.79 10.67
C TRP A 334 21.91 -4.04 9.36
N ILE A 335 20.63 -3.78 8.99
CA ILE A 335 20.28 -2.93 7.82
C ILE A 335 20.85 -1.52 7.97
N PHE A 336 20.74 -0.94 9.17
CA PHE A 336 21.21 0.41 9.43
C PHE A 336 22.69 0.53 9.79
N GLY A 337 23.42 -0.60 9.80
CA GLY A 337 24.86 -0.65 10.06
C GLY A 337 25.24 -0.39 11.53
N THR A 338 24.32 -0.60 12.47
CA THR A 338 24.54 -0.44 13.91
C THR A 338 24.87 -1.75 14.60
N ASP A 339 24.65 -2.89 13.94
CA ASP A 339 24.94 -4.23 14.45
C ASP A 339 25.19 -5.20 13.28
N ASP A 340 25.48 -6.48 13.59
CA ASP A 340 25.66 -7.57 12.64
C ASP A 340 24.82 -8.81 13.04
N LEU A 341 24.84 -9.86 12.20
CA LEU A 341 24.06 -11.09 12.42
C LEU A 341 24.72 -12.12 13.34
N TYR A 342 25.96 -11.93 13.81
CA TYR A 342 26.69 -12.96 14.55
C TYR A 342 25.95 -13.48 15.78
N ASN A 343 25.18 -12.62 16.43
CA ASN A 343 24.46 -12.91 17.67
C ASN A 343 23.03 -13.42 17.47
N ILE A 344 22.55 -13.63 16.24
CA ILE A 344 21.15 -13.99 15.98
C ILE A 344 20.75 -15.33 16.65
N ASN A 345 21.69 -16.27 16.77
CA ASN A 345 21.48 -17.57 17.43
C ASN A 345 21.14 -17.44 18.91
N ASN A 346 21.56 -16.35 19.56
CA ASN A 346 21.30 -16.11 20.99
C ASN A 346 19.80 -15.89 21.29
N TYR A 347 19.00 -15.61 20.27
CA TYR A 347 17.56 -15.40 20.41
C TYR A 347 16.73 -16.66 20.11
N CYS A 348 17.36 -17.80 19.76
CA CYS A 348 16.65 -19.04 19.46
C CYS A 348 15.93 -19.59 20.69
N ASP A 349 14.67 -19.99 20.50
CA ASP A 349 13.82 -20.65 21.49
C ASP A 349 12.83 -21.63 20.80
N ASP A 350 11.74 -21.99 21.46
CA ASP A 350 10.71 -22.86 20.89
C ASP A 350 9.93 -22.24 19.72
N ASN A 351 9.89 -20.91 19.64
CA ASN A 351 9.16 -20.16 18.61
C ASN A 351 10.07 -19.59 17.51
N PHE A 352 11.37 -19.49 17.78
CA PHE A 352 12.35 -19.02 16.82
C PHE A 352 13.53 -20.00 16.74
N LYS A 353 13.73 -20.63 15.58
CA LYS A 353 14.81 -21.60 15.36
C LYS A 353 15.55 -21.30 14.06
N ILE A 354 16.86 -21.56 14.08
CA ILE A 354 17.76 -21.43 12.95
C ILE A 354 18.36 -22.81 12.65
N PHE A 355 18.42 -23.17 11.38
CA PHE A 355 18.92 -24.45 10.91
C PHE A 355 20.02 -24.24 9.87
N PRO A 356 21.11 -25.01 9.93
CA PRO A 356 22.17 -24.93 8.94
C PRO A 356 21.70 -25.47 7.58
N PHE A 357 22.08 -24.76 6.51
CA PHE A 357 21.86 -25.21 5.15
C PHE A 357 22.92 -26.28 4.75
N ASP A 358 22.45 -27.48 4.39
CA ASP A 358 23.29 -28.51 3.81
C ASP A 358 23.12 -28.50 2.26
N LYS A 359 24.23 -28.21 1.56
CA LYS A 359 24.24 -28.18 0.09
C LYS A 359 23.99 -29.56 -0.54
N LEU A 360 24.33 -30.64 0.15
CA LEU A 360 24.27 -32.01 -0.36
C LEU A 360 22.89 -32.65 -0.15
N ILE A 361 22.21 -32.32 0.95
CA ILE A 361 20.95 -32.98 1.34
C ILE A 361 19.92 -31.95 1.84
N LYS A 362 19.51 -31.07 0.95
CA LYS A 362 18.56 -29.97 1.29
C LYS A 362 17.26 -30.48 1.97
N THR A 363 16.69 -31.59 1.49
CA THR A 363 15.42 -32.14 1.96
C THR A 363 15.49 -32.97 3.24
N ASN A 364 16.68 -33.27 3.77
CA ASN A 364 16.86 -34.10 4.97
C ASN A 364 17.15 -33.29 6.24
N THR A 365 17.04 -31.96 6.16
CA THR A 365 17.26 -31.08 7.31
C THR A 365 16.07 -31.14 8.28
N GLU A 366 16.34 -30.87 9.55
CA GLU A 366 15.29 -30.76 10.58
C GLU A 366 14.26 -29.66 10.23
N TRP A 367 14.70 -28.59 9.55
CA TRP A 367 13.83 -27.53 9.05
C TRP A 367 12.70 -28.07 8.15
N TYR A 368 13.02 -28.98 7.22
CA TYR A 368 12.01 -29.64 6.37
C TYR A 368 11.07 -30.53 7.16
N ARG A 369 11.58 -31.32 8.12
CA ARG A 369 10.74 -32.19 8.95
C ARG A 369 9.73 -31.39 9.78
N ILE A 370 10.16 -30.26 10.34
CA ILE A 370 9.27 -29.37 11.08
C ILE A 370 8.23 -28.77 10.13
N PHE A 371 8.67 -28.30 8.96
CA PHE A 371 7.76 -27.77 7.94
C PHE A 371 6.70 -28.81 7.55
N GLU A 372 7.10 -30.03 7.23
CA GLU A 372 6.19 -31.13 6.87
C GLU A 372 5.15 -31.44 7.94
N SER A 373 5.55 -31.38 9.20
CA SER A 373 4.63 -31.61 10.32
C SER A 373 3.62 -30.47 10.49
N ILE A 374 4.06 -29.22 10.31
CA ILE A 374 3.23 -28.04 10.54
C ILE A 374 2.25 -27.80 9.39
N ILE A 375 2.70 -27.86 8.13
CA ILE A 375 1.85 -27.53 6.98
C ILE A 375 0.65 -28.47 6.83
N LYS A 376 0.76 -29.70 7.32
CA LYS A 376 -0.35 -30.67 7.31
C LYS A 376 -1.47 -30.33 8.29
N ILE A 377 -1.17 -29.54 9.32
CA ILE A 377 -2.08 -29.21 10.42
C ILE A 377 -2.54 -27.76 10.33
N GLU A 378 -1.64 -26.84 9.94
CA GLU A 378 -1.86 -25.40 9.98
C GLU A 378 -1.68 -24.79 8.58
N SER A 379 -2.80 -24.44 7.96
CA SER A 379 -2.83 -23.87 6.60
C SER A 379 -2.23 -22.46 6.50
N ASP A 380 -2.13 -21.72 7.63
CA ASP A 380 -1.51 -20.41 7.67
C ASP A 380 0.01 -20.48 7.88
N THR A 381 0.63 -21.38 7.10
CA THR A 381 2.07 -21.62 7.05
C THR A 381 2.60 -21.26 5.67
N ILE A 382 3.75 -20.57 5.61
CA ILE A 382 4.33 -20.09 4.36
C ILE A 382 5.85 -20.28 4.34
N ILE A 383 6.40 -20.62 3.16
CA ILE A 383 7.83 -20.52 2.89
C ILE A 383 8.11 -19.22 2.15
N ILE A 384 9.14 -18.48 2.57
CA ILE A 384 9.55 -17.23 1.94
C ILE A 384 10.98 -17.37 1.40
N THR A 385 11.12 -17.05 0.11
CA THR A 385 12.38 -17.14 -0.66
C THR A 385 12.68 -15.82 -1.35
N TRP A 386 13.79 -15.74 -2.07
CA TRP A 386 14.11 -14.59 -2.93
C TRP A 386 13.81 -14.88 -4.41
N THR A 387 14.26 -16.03 -4.93
CA THR A 387 14.12 -16.37 -6.36
C THR A 387 12.80 -17.06 -6.67
N ASN A 388 12.26 -16.81 -7.87
CA ASN A 388 11.08 -17.52 -8.37
C ASN A 388 11.36 -19.01 -8.58
N ASP A 389 12.59 -19.38 -8.98
CA ASP A 389 12.97 -20.78 -9.20
C ASP A 389 12.92 -21.57 -7.88
N GLU A 390 13.44 -21.02 -6.80
CA GLU A 390 13.39 -21.67 -5.50
C GLU A 390 11.96 -21.70 -4.94
N THR A 391 11.21 -20.62 -5.12
CA THR A 391 9.77 -20.58 -4.81
C THR A 391 9.00 -21.72 -5.50
N ASN A 392 9.25 -21.93 -6.80
CA ASN A 392 8.58 -22.99 -7.57
C ASN A 392 8.94 -24.40 -7.07
N LYS A 393 10.22 -24.66 -6.76
CA LYS A 393 10.65 -25.94 -6.17
C LYS A 393 9.95 -26.24 -4.86
N TYR A 394 9.83 -25.24 -3.98
CA TYR A 394 9.09 -25.41 -2.73
C TYR A 394 7.60 -25.62 -2.96
N ASN A 395 6.99 -24.91 -3.89
CA ASN A 395 5.59 -25.11 -4.23
C ASN A 395 5.32 -26.53 -4.75
N ASP A 396 6.16 -27.05 -5.63
CA ASP A 396 6.05 -28.42 -6.12
C ASP A 396 6.25 -29.45 -5.01
N TYR A 397 7.20 -29.20 -4.09
CA TYR A 397 7.41 -30.04 -2.93
C TYR A 397 6.21 -30.06 -2.00
N CYS A 398 5.67 -28.89 -1.65
CA CYS A 398 4.50 -28.76 -0.79
C CYS A 398 3.29 -29.49 -1.37
N ARG A 399 3.05 -29.37 -2.67
CA ARG A 399 1.94 -30.06 -3.35
C ARG A 399 2.09 -31.58 -3.27
N LYS A 400 3.27 -32.13 -3.59
CA LYS A 400 3.55 -33.56 -3.47
C LYS A 400 3.30 -34.07 -2.04
N LEU A 401 3.72 -33.29 -1.06
CA LEU A 401 3.53 -33.60 0.36
C LEU A 401 2.06 -33.60 0.77
N LEU A 402 1.32 -32.53 0.43
CA LEU A 402 -0.07 -32.34 0.85
C LEU A 402 -1.05 -33.29 0.16
N PHE A 403 -0.83 -33.57 -1.12
CA PHE A 403 -1.68 -34.48 -1.89
C PHE A 403 -1.20 -35.93 -1.87
N ASN A 404 -0.06 -36.20 -1.20
CA ASN A 404 0.53 -37.53 -1.06
C ASN A 404 0.70 -38.28 -2.42
N LYS A 405 1.17 -37.56 -3.43
CA LYS A 405 1.40 -38.08 -4.79
C LYS A 405 2.74 -37.57 -5.34
N SER A 406 3.51 -38.47 -5.97
CA SER A 406 4.79 -38.13 -6.62
C SER A 406 4.60 -37.38 -7.94
N ILE A 407 3.53 -37.69 -8.66
CA ILE A 407 3.12 -37.04 -9.90
C ILE A 407 1.77 -36.40 -9.70
N LEU A 408 1.65 -35.13 -9.99
CA LEU A 408 0.43 -34.34 -9.84
C LEU A 408 0.08 -33.67 -11.17
N ASP A 409 -1.19 -33.59 -11.45
CA ASP A 409 -1.69 -32.73 -12.52
C ASP A 409 -1.32 -31.27 -12.25
N LYS A 410 -1.35 -30.44 -13.30
CA LYS A 410 -1.03 -29.01 -13.19
C LYS A 410 -1.84 -28.33 -12.09
N TYR A 411 -3.12 -28.65 -11.96
CA TYR A 411 -3.98 -28.21 -10.87
C TYR A 411 -4.71 -29.42 -10.27
N VAL A 412 -4.88 -29.37 -8.96
CA VAL A 412 -5.62 -30.37 -8.18
C VAL A 412 -6.66 -29.64 -7.33
N ILE A 413 -7.82 -30.25 -7.12
CA ILE A 413 -8.82 -29.69 -6.20
C ILE A 413 -8.22 -29.55 -4.81
N GLY A 414 -8.35 -28.35 -4.22
CA GLY A 414 -7.71 -27.97 -2.95
C GLY A 414 -6.36 -27.26 -3.11
N ASP A 415 -5.80 -27.16 -4.33
CA ASP A 415 -4.60 -26.35 -4.55
C ASP A 415 -4.81 -24.90 -4.11
N ILE A 416 -3.83 -24.35 -3.39
CA ILE A 416 -3.77 -22.93 -3.07
C ILE A 416 -3.00 -22.22 -4.18
N LEU A 417 -3.67 -21.27 -4.83
CA LEU A 417 -3.06 -20.44 -5.88
C LEU A 417 -3.00 -18.98 -5.43
N ILE A 418 -2.10 -18.23 -6.06
CA ILE A 418 -1.95 -16.78 -5.90
C ILE A 418 -2.00 -16.14 -7.29
N LEU A 419 -2.77 -15.07 -7.42
CA LEU A 419 -2.80 -14.25 -8.62
C LEU A 419 -1.50 -13.45 -8.78
N ASN A 420 -0.86 -13.57 -9.92
CA ASN A 420 0.37 -12.82 -10.23
C ASN A 420 0.06 -11.39 -10.68
N GLU A 421 -1.11 -11.18 -11.29
CA GLU A 421 -1.55 -9.92 -11.88
C GLU A 421 -3.00 -9.64 -11.48
N PHE A 422 -3.43 -8.39 -11.69
CA PHE A 422 -4.83 -8.01 -11.51
C PHE A 422 -5.68 -8.71 -12.57
N TYR A 423 -6.72 -9.40 -12.15
CA TYR A 423 -7.65 -10.11 -13.01
C TYR A 423 -9.04 -9.51 -12.90
N ASN A 424 -9.61 -9.09 -14.03
CA ASN A 424 -10.91 -8.43 -14.07
C ASN A 424 -11.72 -8.89 -15.30
N ILE A 425 -12.71 -9.74 -15.08
CA ILE A 425 -13.65 -10.18 -16.12
C ILE A 425 -15.08 -10.07 -15.60
N ASN A 426 -16.00 -9.56 -16.41
CA ASN A 426 -17.45 -9.56 -16.16
C ASN A 426 -17.84 -9.06 -14.76
N SER A 427 -17.29 -7.92 -14.32
CA SER A 427 -17.46 -7.34 -12.98
C SER A 427 -16.72 -8.03 -11.83
N PHE A 428 -16.02 -9.13 -12.06
CA PHE A 428 -15.20 -9.79 -11.05
C PHE A 428 -13.80 -9.21 -11.01
N LYS A 429 -13.39 -8.75 -9.83
CA LYS A 429 -12.08 -8.16 -9.60
C LYS A 429 -11.31 -8.98 -8.58
N MET A 430 -10.19 -9.52 -9.00
CA MET A 430 -9.23 -10.17 -8.12
C MET A 430 -7.89 -9.46 -8.20
N ASN A 431 -7.32 -9.15 -7.04
CA ASN A 431 -6.09 -8.36 -6.97
C ASN A 431 -4.85 -9.26 -7.00
N THR A 432 -3.74 -8.67 -7.38
CA THR A 432 -2.42 -9.31 -7.29
C THR A 432 -2.15 -9.82 -5.88
N SER A 433 -1.59 -11.02 -5.78
CA SER A 433 -1.25 -11.72 -4.53
C SER A 433 -2.45 -12.13 -3.66
N GLU A 434 -3.68 -12.09 -4.16
CA GLU A 434 -4.82 -12.72 -3.49
C GLU A 434 -4.70 -14.24 -3.54
N LYS A 435 -5.00 -14.91 -2.41
CA LYS A 435 -5.02 -16.37 -2.30
C LYS A 435 -6.38 -16.91 -2.68
N ILE A 436 -6.39 -17.93 -3.52
CA ILE A 436 -7.58 -18.64 -3.99
C ILE A 436 -7.37 -20.15 -3.87
N ILE A 437 -8.45 -20.90 -3.65
CA ILE A 437 -8.43 -22.36 -3.53
C ILE A 437 -9.17 -22.95 -4.73
N VAL A 438 -8.56 -23.91 -5.40
CA VAL A 438 -9.17 -24.61 -6.54
C VAL A 438 -10.27 -25.55 -6.04
N ASN A 439 -11.50 -25.35 -6.55
CA ASN A 439 -12.67 -26.17 -6.19
C ASN A 439 -13.13 -27.10 -7.31
N GLN A 440 -13.04 -26.66 -8.58
CA GLN A 440 -13.35 -27.47 -9.74
C GLN A 440 -12.37 -27.16 -10.87
N ILE A 441 -12.13 -28.15 -11.71
CA ILE A 441 -11.20 -28.07 -12.85
C ILE A 441 -11.89 -28.65 -14.07
N GLU A 442 -11.89 -27.88 -15.15
CA GLU A 442 -12.38 -28.29 -16.47
C GLU A 442 -11.36 -27.87 -17.52
N ILE A 443 -11.15 -28.67 -18.54
CA ILE A 443 -10.35 -28.30 -19.71
C ILE A 443 -11.32 -27.89 -20.82
N ILE A 444 -11.18 -26.67 -21.31
CA ILE A 444 -12.04 -26.11 -22.35
C ILE A 444 -11.23 -25.60 -23.54
N ASP A 445 -11.85 -25.63 -24.70
CA ASP A 445 -11.40 -24.93 -25.87
C ASP A 445 -11.97 -23.49 -25.85
N TYR A 446 -11.18 -22.55 -25.33
CA TYR A 446 -11.58 -21.14 -25.24
C TYR A 446 -11.49 -20.48 -26.63
N LYS A 447 -12.64 -20.06 -27.14
CA LYS A 447 -12.72 -19.33 -28.40
C LYS A 447 -12.59 -17.84 -28.13
N ILE A 448 -11.52 -17.24 -28.65
CA ILE A 448 -11.31 -15.80 -28.50
C ILE A 448 -12.44 -15.05 -29.23
N GLU A 449 -13.05 -14.09 -28.52
CA GLU A 449 -14.12 -13.26 -29.07
C GLU A 449 -13.60 -12.33 -30.18
N LYS A 450 -14.42 -12.11 -31.19
CA LYS A 450 -14.10 -11.20 -32.29
C LYS A 450 -13.96 -9.76 -31.79
N MET A 451 -13.01 -9.03 -32.36
CA MET A 451 -12.88 -7.60 -32.18
C MET A 451 -13.99 -6.86 -32.94
N SER A 452 -14.39 -5.70 -32.41
CA SER A 452 -15.43 -4.88 -33.01
C SER A 452 -14.93 -4.19 -34.29
N ASP A 453 -15.68 -4.29 -35.37
CA ASP A 453 -15.44 -3.57 -36.62
C ASP A 453 -15.98 -2.11 -36.56
N LYS A 454 -16.58 -1.72 -35.43
CA LYS A 454 -17.17 -0.38 -35.26
C LYS A 454 -16.12 0.61 -34.75
N VAL A 455 -15.87 1.61 -35.54
CA VAL A 455 -15.03 2.75 -35.15
C VAL A 455 -15.77 3.65 -34.18
N ASN A 456 -15.08 4.15 -33.16
CA ASN A 456 -15.64 5.08 -32.19
C ASN A 456 -16.23 6.31 -32.88
N LYS A 457 -17.39 6.77 -32.41
CA LYS A 457 -18.07 7.96 -32.96
C LYS A 457 -17.18 9.21 -33.00
N SER A 458 -16.22 9.35 -32.11
CA SER A 458 -15.24 10.43 -32.08
C SER A 458 -14.32 10.49 -33.31
N VAL A 459 -14.09 9.38 -34.01
CA VAL A 459 -13.29 9.33 -35.24
C VAL A 459 -14.02 10.05 -36.40
N ARG A 460 -15.34 10.18 -36.34
CA ARG A 460 -16.14 10.87 -37.36
C ARG A 460 -15.84 12.36 -37.47
N VAL A 461 -15.23 12.96 -36.49
CA VAL A 461 -14.80 14.37 -36.50
C VAL A 461 -13.55 14.58 -37.39
N LEU A 462 -12.82 13.50 -37.71
CA LEU A 462 -11.61 13.60 -38.52
C LEU A 462 -11.94 13.78 -40.02
N LYS A 463 -11.16 14.62 -40.68
CA LYS A 463 -11.15 14.64 -42.16
C LYS A 463 -10.78 13.23 -42.66
N ASN A 464 -11.43 12.80 -43.74
CA ASN A 464 -11.22 11.46 -44.32
C ASN A 464 -11.69 10.26 -43.45
N TYR A 465 -12.59 10.50 -42.45
CA TYR A 465 -13.07 9.43 -41.55
C TYR A 465 -13.58 8.19 -42.29
N ARG A 466 -14.23 8.34 -43.50
CA ARG A 466 -14.72 7.21 -44.29
C ARG A 466 -13.58 6.29 -44.79
N ILE A 467 -12.44 6.88 -45.13
CA ILE A 467 -11.25 6.10 -45.56
C ILE A 467 -10.67 5.37 -44.34
N ILE A 468 -10.59 6.06 -43.20
CA ILE A 468 -10.11 5.48 -41.94
C ILE A 468 -11.03 4.33 -41.53
N GLU A 469 -12.34 4.53 -41.53
CA GLU A 469 -13.34 3.52 -41.18
C GLU A 469 -13.23 2.28 -42.09
N LYS A 470 -13.08 2.47 -43.40
CA LYS A 470 -12.89 1.35 -44.35
C LYS A 470 -11.60 0.58 -44.10
N LYS A 471 -10.49 1.28 -43.90
CA LYS A 471 -9.20 0.65 -43.56
C LYS A 471 -9.28 -0.12 -42.23
N TYR A 472 -9.91 0.46 -41.21
CA TYR A 472 -10.12 -0.16 -39.91
C TYR A 472 -10.94 -1.46 -40.04
N LYS A 473 -12.08 -1.41 -40.74
CA LYS A 473 -12.91 -2.60 -40.95
C LYS A 473 -12.13 -3.72 -41.64
N ASN A 474 -11.42 -3.42 -42.73
CA ASN A 474 -10.62 -4.41 -43.43
C ASN A 474 -9.54 -5.01 -42.50
N PHE A 475 -8.90 -4.17 -41.69
CA PHE A 475 -7.91 -4.61 -40.71
C PHE A 475 -8.53 -5.53 -39.63
N ILE A 476 -9.66 -5.15 -39.05
CA ILE A 476 -10.35 -5.97 -38.05
C ILE A 476 -10.87 -7.29 -38.66
N GLU A 477 -11.38 -7.27 -39.89
CA GLU A 477 -11.80 -8.49 -40.59
C GLU A 477 -10.60 -9.45 -40.77
N SER A 478 -9.42 -8.97 -41.12
CA SER A 478 -8.23 -9.80 -41.27
C SER A 478 -7.87 -10.52 -39.97
N ILE A 479 -7.94 -9.81 -38.82
CA ILE A 479 -7.68 -10.40 -37.49
C ILE A 479 -8.80 -11.40 -37.12
N ASN A 480 -10.05 -11.01 -37.29
CA ASN A 480 -11.21 -11.83 -36.92
C ASN A 480 -11.34 -13.14 -37.72
N ASN A 481 -10.78 -13.17 -38.92
CA ASN A 481 -10.77 -14.38 -39.76
C ASN A 481 -9.82 -15.49 -39.26
N LEU A 482 -8.93 -15.18 -38.31
CA LEU A 482 -7.99 -16.17 -37.74
C LEU A 482 -8.68 -17.23 -36.87
N GLN A 483 -9.90 -17.01 -36.39
CA GLN A 483 -10.69 -17.94 -35.55
C GLN A 483 -9.86 -18.66 -34.48
N ILE A 484 -9.25 -17.90 -33.59
CA ILE A 484 -8.28 -18.40 -32.61
C ILE A 484 -8.99 -19.16 -31.50
N VAL A 485 -8.54 -20.39 -31.28
CA VAL A 485 -8.96 -21.24 -30.14
C VAL A 485 -7.74 -21.60 -29.32
N ILE A 486 -7.83 -21.40 -28.01
CA ILE A 486 -6.77 -21.68 -27.03
C ILE A 486 -7.31 -22.67 -25.99
N LYS A 487 -6.60 -23.76 -25.75
CA LYS A 487 -6.95 -24.69 -24.68
C LYS A 487 -6.59 -24.11 -23.33
N CYS A 488 -7.55 -24.14 -22.40
CA CYS A 488 -7.42 -23.55 -21.09
C CYS A 488 -7.95 -24.49 -20.00
N TYR A 489 -7.37 -24.37 -18.82
CA TYR A 489 -8.04 -24.81 -17.61
C TYR A 489 -9.08 -23.75 -17.23
N LYS A 490 -10.34 -24.12 -17.15
CA LYS A 490 -11.40 -23.35 -16.50
C LYS A 490 -11.44 -23.80 -15.05
N LEU A 491 -10.98 -22.95 -14.15
CA LEU A 491 -10.91 -23.23 -12.72
C LEU A 491 -12.04 -22.50 -12.01
N LYS A 492 -12.87 -23.24 -11.25
CA LYS A 492 -13.73 -22.62 -10.24
C LYS A 492 -12.94 -22.51 -8.95
N VAL A 493 -12.73 -21.32 -8.47
CA VAL A 493 -11.87 -21.01 -7.33
C VAL A 493 -12.67 -20.32 -6.23
N LEU A 494 -12.33 -20.63 -4.98
CA LEU A 494 -12.84 -19.98 -3.78
C LEU A 494 -11.86 -18.90 -3.37
N LYS A 495 -12.29 -17.65 -3.32
CA LYS A 495 -11.53 -16.55 -2.75
C LYS A 495 -11.68 -16.58 -1.23
N ILE A 496 -10.54 -16.67 -0.51
CA ILE A 496 -10.52 -16.88 0.94
C ILE A 496 -11.07 -15.66 1.69
N ASP A 497 -10.76 -14.45 1.24
CA ASP A 497 -11.06 -13.20 1.95
C ASP A 497 -12.57 -12.91 2.06
N ASP A 498 -13.35 -13.24 1.03
CA ASP A 498 -14.79 -12.96 0.98
C ASP A 498 -15.67 -14.22 0.88
N ASN A 499 -15.06 -15.40 0.90
CA ASN A 499 -15.72 -16.71 0.80
C ASN A 499 -16.62 -16.85 -0.43
N THR A 500 -16.24 -16.24 -1.55
CA THR A 500 -16.99 -16.26 -2.81
C THR A 500 -16.29 -17.11 -3.87
N TYR A 501 -17.12 -17.70 -4.77
CA TYR A 501 -16.63 -18.51 -5.88
C TYR A 501 -16.51 -17.68 -7.15
N TYR A 502 -15.40 -17.88 -7.87
CA TYR A 502 -15.12 -17.25 -9.14
C TYR A 502 -14.69 -18.28 -10.18
N GLU A 503 -14.88 -17.96 -11.45
CA GLU A 503 -14.35 -18.75 -12.54
C GLU A 503 -13.21 -18.00 -13.23
N ILE A 504 -12.06 -18.66 -13.39
CA ILE A 504 -10.90 -18.11 -14.09
C ILE A 504 -10.43 -19.07 -15.17
N ASN A 505 -9.91 -18.51 -16.27
CA ASN A 505 -9.30 -19.32 -17.32
C ASN A 505 -7.78 -19.20 -17.23
N VAL A 506 -7.09 -20.32 -17.25
CA VAL A 506 -5.62 -20.37 -17.23
C VAL A 506 -5.14 -21.17 -18.45
N ILE A 507 -4.29 -20.58 -19.27
CA ILE A 507 -3.78 -21.22 -20.49
C ILE A 507 -2.98 -22.47 -20.13
N ILE A 508 -3.19 -23.57 -20.83
CA ILE A 508 -2.42 -24.80 -20.69
C ILE A 508 -0.98 -24.55 -21.14
N ASP A 509 -0.01 -25.14 -20.44
CA ASP A 509 1.42 -24.85 -20.68
C ASP A 509 1.83 -25.05 -22.15
N ASP A 510 1.34 -26.09 -22.82
CA ASP A 510 1.60 -26.39 -24.21
C ASP A 510 1.03 -25.35 -25.20
N GLU A 511 0.00 -24.62 -24.81
CA GLU A 511 -0.62 -23.56 -25.62
C GLU A 511 -0.03 -22.16 -25.35
N LYS A 512 0.79 -21.99 -24.30
CA LYS A 512 1.35 -20.67 -23.93
C LYS A 512 2.20 -20.06 -25.03
N GLU A 513 3.05 -20.87 -25.68
CA GLU A 513 3.91 -20.40 -26.76
C GLU A 513 3.11 -20.03 -28.00
N LYS A 514 2.11 -20.83 -28.34
CA LYS A 514 1.17 -20.54 -29.44
C LYS A 514 0.43 -19.21 -29.15
N HIS A 515 -0.11 -19.04 -27.97
CA HIS A 515 -0.79 -17.81 -27.56
C HIS A 515 0.15 -16.60 -27.64
N LYS A 516 1.37 -16.71 -27.13
CA LYS A 516 2.40 -15.66 -27.19
C LYS A 516 2.71 -15.26 -28.64
N ASN A 517 2.87 -16.23 -29.54
CA ASN A 517 3.12 -15.96 -30.94
C ASN A 517 1.95 -15.26 -31.63
N ILE A 518 0.72 -15.64 -31.31
CA ILE A 518 -0.49 -14.98 -31.81
C ILE A 518 -0.51 -13.52 -31.33
N ILE A 519 -0.28 -13.28 -30.03
CA ILE A 519 -0.21 -11.92 -29.46
C ILE A 519 0.85 -11.09 -30.16
N THR A 520 2.07 -11.61 -30.32
CA THR A 520 3.17 -10.91 -30.98
C THR A 520 2.82 -10.53 -32.42
N ASN A 521 2.24 -11.45 -33.18
CA ASN A 521 1.82 -11.19 -34.56
C ASN A 521 0.74 -10.09 -34.63
N ILE A 522 -0.26 -10.13 -33.74
CA ILE A 522 -1.32 -9.12 -33.74
C ILE A 522 -0.75 -7.74 -33.33
N ILE A 523 0.16 -7.70 -32.36
CA ILE A 523 0.87 -6.47 -31.97
C ILE A 523 1.59 -5.86 -33.18
N GLU A 524 2.32 -6.66 -33.95
CA GLU A 524 3.01 -6.19 -35.14
C GLU A 524 2.03 -5.68 -36.22
N GLU A 525 0.93 -6.38 -36.43
CA GLU A 525 -0.12 -5.95 -37.36
C GLU A 525 -0.80 -4.63 -36.91
N ILE A 526 -1.05 -4.43 -35.61
CA ILE A 526 -1.56 -3.16 -35.09
C ILE A 526 -0.54 -2.03 -35.32
N LYS A 527 0.77 -2.29 -35.13
CA LYS A 527 1.82 -1.30 -35.39
C LYS A 527 1.88 -0.91 -36.87
N LYS A 528 1.82 -1.88 -37.78
CA LYS A 528 1.77 -1.63 -39.23
C LYS A 528 0.49 -0.87 -39.63
N PHE A 529 -0.65 -1.26 -39.09
CA PHE A 529 -1.91 -0.56 -39.31
C PHE A 529 -1.83 0.91 -38.85
N ARG A 530 -1.30 1.17 -37.65
CA ARG A 530 -1.06 2.53 -37.14
C ARG A 530 -0.24 3.35 -38.13
N GLN A 531 0.87 2.80 -38.63
CA GLN A 531 1.75 3.48 -39.58
C GLN A 531 1.01 3.86 -40.86
N THR A 532 0.26 2.93 -41.45
CA THR A 532 -0.53 3.20 -42.68
C THR A 532 -1.60 4.25 -42.48
N ILE A 533 -2.18 4.39 -41.28
CA ILE A 533 -3.17 5.42 -40.98
C ILE A 533 -2.50 6.79 -40.80
N ILE A 534 -1.36 6.86 -40.10
CA ILE A 534 -0.64 8.13 -39.88
C ILE A 534 -0.15 8.72 -41.21
N GLU A 535 0.41 7.90 -42.10
CA GLU A 535 0.84 8.32 -43.44
C GLU A 535 -0.34 8.86 -44.28
N THR A 536 -1.54 8.36 -44.06
CA THR A 536 -2.73 8.79 -44.79
C THR A 536 -3.35 10.09 -44.23
N THR A 537 -3.23 10.34 -42.91
CA THR A 537 -4.00 11.39 -42.24
C THR A 537 -3.17 12.53 -41.66
N GLN A 538 -1.86 12.32 -41.43
CA GLN A 538 -0.92 13.26 -40.77
C GLN A 538 -1.42 13.83 -39.43
N LEU A 539 -2.29 13.12 -38.69
CA LEU A 539 -2.96 13.61 -37.50
C LEU A 539 -2.40 12.95 -36.24
N SER A 540 -1.83 13.75 -35.35
CA SER A 540 -1.40 13.32 -34.01
C SER A 540 -2.57 12.84 -33.11
N SER A 541 -3.80 13.23 -33.44
CA SER A 541 -5.00 12.81 -32.70
C SER A 541 -5.46 11.38 -33.00
N ILE A 542 -4.91 10.73 -34.04
CA ILE A 542 -5.32 9.37 -34.42
C ILE A 542 -4.99 8.35 -33.33
N ASP A 543 -3.88 8.52 -32.64
CA ASP A 543 -3.47 7.65 -31.56
C ASP A 543 -4.53 7.61 -30.45
N ASN A 544 -5.01 8.75 -30.01
CA ASN A 544 -6.00 8.82 -28.93
C ASN A 544 -7.40 8.35 -29.38
N LEU A 545 -7.79 8.64 -30.62
CA LEU A 545 -9.16 8.39 -31.08
C LEU A 545 -9.38 6.99 -31.64
N LEU A 546 -8.33 6.35 -32.18
CA LEU A 546 -8.42 5.04 -32.84
C LEU A 546 -7.50 3.99 -32.23
N ILE A 547 -6.21 4.32 -32.08
CA ILE A 547 -5.19 3.31 -31.69
C ILE A 547 -5.32 2.93 -30.21
N GLN A 548 -5.52 3.89 -29.29
CA GLN A 548 -5.75 3.60 -27.89
C GLN A 548 -7.00 2.71 -27.65
N PRO A 549 -8.18 2.99 -28.24
CA PRO A 549 -9.32 2.09 -28.17
C PRO A 549 -9.02 0.70 -28.75
N LEU A 550 -8.26 0.63 -29.86
CA LEU A 550 -7.87 -0.64 -30.49
C LEU A 550 -7.00 -1.48 -29.56
N TRP A 551 -5.98 -0.89 -28.90
CA TRP A 551 -5.18 -1.56 -27.89
C TRP A 551 -6.01 -2.05 -26.70
N LYS A 552 -6.92 -1.22 -26.19
CA LYS A 552 -7.83 -1.62 -25.09
C LYS A 552 -8.68 -2.82 -25.47
N GLU A 553 -9.21 -2.84 -26.68
CA GLU A 553 -10.01 -3.95 -27.14
C GLU A 553 -9.17 -5.21 -27.36
N PHE A 554 -7.98 -5.07 -27.94
CA PHE A 554 -7.02 -6.16 -28.07
C PHE A 554 -6.71 -6.80 -26.71
N TYR A 555 -6.34 -6.00 -25.71
CA TYR A 555 -6.05 -6.53 -24.37
C TYR A 555 -7.27 -7.23 -23.78
N SER A 556 -8.46 -6.63 -23.87
CA SER A 556 -9.69 -7.19 -23.30
C SER A 556 -10.11 -8.53 -23.93
N LYS A 557 -9.72 -8.81 -25.21
CA LYS A 557 -10.09 -10.05 -25.92
C LYS A 557 -8.99 -11.11 -25.89
N TYR A 558 -7.74 -10.71 -25.91
CA TYR A 558 -6.61 -11.63 -26.11
C TYR A 558 -5.77 -11.86 -24.85
N ILE A 559 -5.77 -10.94 -23.89
CA ILE A 559 -4.92 -10.99 -22.70
C ILE A 559 -5.75 -11.13 -21.42
N ASP A 560 -6.65 -10.19 -21.15
CA ASP A 560 -7.43 -10.12 -19.91
C ASP A 560 -8.29 -11.38 -19.62
N PRO A 561 -8.78 -12.16 -20.62
CA PRO A 561 -9.54 -13.37 -20.36
C PRO A 561 -8.77 -14.46 -19.61
N PHE A 562 -7.44 -14.37 -19.56
CA PHE A 562 -6.58 -15.42 -19.02
C PHE A 562 -5.90 -14.95 -17.73
N ALA A 563 -6.12 -15.68 -16.66
CA ALA A 563 -5.49 -15.39 -15.37
C ALA A 563 -4.04 -15.91 -15.33
N SER A 564 -3.14 -15.10 -14.80
CA SER A 564 -1.79 -15.51 -14.42
C SER A 564 -1.77 -15.92 -12.97
N VAL A 565 -1.51 -17.19 -12.68
CA VAL A 565 -1.48 -17.73 -11.32
C VAL A 565 -0.20 -18.50 -11.03
N SER A 566 0.20 -18.52 -9.76
CA SER A 566 1.24 -19.38 -9.21
C SER A 566 0.72 -20.11 -7.97
N TYR A 567 1.39 -21.18 -7.54
CA TYR A 567 1.04 -21.83 -6.28
C TYR A 567 1.38 -20.95 -5.09
N GLY A 568 0.63 -21.09 -4.00
CA GLY A 568 0.65 -20.19 -2.85
C GLY A 568 1.20 -20.79 -1.55
N TYR A 569 1.95 -21.89 -1.61
CA TYR A 569 2.58 -22.52 -0.45
C TYR A 569 3.96 -21.90 -0.14
N ALA A 570 4.63 -21.41 -1.16
CA ALA A 570 5.84 -20.62 -1.06
C ALA A 570 5.72 -19.35 -1.90
N ILE A 571 6.34 -18.25 -1.44
CA ILE A 571 6.31 -16.96 -2.12
C ILE A 571 7.65 -16.24 -1.99
N THR A 572 7.91 -15.28 -2.87
CA THR A 572 9.08 -14.41 -2.73
C THR A 572 8.89 -13.35 -1.65
N CYS A 573 10.00 -12.81 -1.11
CA CYS A 573 9.99 -11.71 -0.13
C CYS A 573 9.14 -10.51 -0.61
N HIS A 574 9.21 -10.15 -1.89
CA HIS A 574 8.43 -9.06 -2.46
C HIS A 574 6.92 -9.33 -2.41
N LYS A 575 6.49 -10.57 -2.74
CA LYS A 575 5.07 -10.95 -2.66
C LYS A 575 4.57 -11.11 -1.21
N ALA A 576 5.47 -11.29 -0.24
CA ALA A 576 5.15 -11.40 1.17
C ALA A 576 4.81 -10.04 1.81
N GLN A 577 5.21 -8.90 1.21
CA GLN A 577 4.92 -7.58 1.74
C GLN A 577 3.41 -7.37 1.95
N GLY A 578 3.05 -6.70 3.04
CA GLY A 578 1.66 -6.46 3.43
C GLY A 578 0.89 -7.68 3.94
N SER A 579 1.51 -8.88 3.99
CA SER A 579 0.89 -10.11 4.52
C SER A 579 1.42 -10.48 5.89
N ASN A 580 0.66 -11.32 6.61
CA ASN A 580 1.10 -11.92 7.87
C ASN A 580 0.73 -13.41 7.85
N TYR A 581 1.51 -14.23 8.52
CA TYR A 581 1.32 -15.67 8.59
C TYR A 581 1.61 -16.16 10.00
N LYS A 582 0.90 -17.18 10.43
CA LYS A 582 1.09 -17.79 11.74
C LYS A 582 2.49 -18.39 11.85
N ASN A 583 2.87 -19.23 10.87
CA ASN A 583 4.18 -19.85 10.82
C ASN A 583 4.93 -19.44 9.55
N VAL A 584 6.15 -18.94 9.69
CA VAL A 584 7.00 -18.50 8.59
C VAL A 584 8.28 -19.30 8.55
N PHE A 585 8.57 -19.86 7.38
CA PHE A 585 9.79 -20.55 7.04
C PHE A 585 10.60 -19.71 6.06
N VAL A 586 11.79 -19.26 6.44
CA VAL A 586 12.64 -18.38 5.63
C VAL A 586 13.82 -19.17 5.09
N ASP A 587 13.96 -19.22 3.77
CA ASP A 587 15.16 -19.72 3.11
C ASP A 587 16.19 -18.59 2.94
N PHE A 588 17.01 -18.35 3.97
CA PHE A 588 18.04 -17.33 3.88
C PHE A 588 19.20 -17.77 2.97
N ALA A 589 19.42 -19.06 2.77
CA ALA A 589 20.41 -19.56 1.82
C ALA A 589 20.06 -19.16 0.36
N ASP A 590 18.76 -19.01 0.02
CA ASP A 590 18.34 -18.43 -1.26
C ASP A 590 18.42 -16.90 -1.26
N ILE A 591 17.98 -16.23 -0.19
CA ILE A 591 18.04 -14.77 -0.04
C ILE A 591 19.49 -14.27 -0.14
N SER A 592 20.44 -14.97 0.44
CA SER A 592 21.87 -14.61 0.45
C SER A 592 22.53 -14.65 -0.94
N LYS A 593 21.88 -15.22 -1.95
CA LYS A 593 22.33 -15.17 -3.36
C LYS A 593 22.16 -13.78 -3.98
N ASN A 594 21.38 -12.90 -3.35
CA ASN A 594 21.19 -11.54 -3.84
C ASN A 594 22.50 -10.75 -3.68
N ARG A 595 23.04 -10.28 -4.81
CA ARG A 595 24.29 -9.49 -4.86
C ARG A 595 24.14 -8.07 -4.31
N ASN A 596 22.92 -7.57 -4.19
CA ASN A 596 22.64 -6.30 -3.56
C ASN A 596 22.47 -6.54 -2.06
N GLU A 597 23.51 -6.24 -1.29
CA GLU A 597 23.56 -6.47 0.15
C GLU A 597 22.43 -5.75 0.91
N ASP A 598 22.11 -4.50 0.58
CA ASP A 598 21.01 -3.75 1.23
C ASP A 598 19.67 -4.42 0.97
N GLU A 599 19.40 -4.83 -0.27
CA GLU A 599 18.17 -5.55 -0.63
C GLU A 599 18.12 -6.92 0.05
N MET A 600 19.23 -7.66 0.12
CA MET A 600 19.33 -8.94 0.83
C MET A 600 18.93 -8.79 2.30
N LYS A 601 19.50 -7.82 3.00
CA LYS A 601 19.17 -7.52 4.40
C LYS A 601 17.69 -7.18 4.57
N ARG A 602 17.13 -6.35 3.68
CA ARG A 602 15.72 -5.99 3.70
C ARG A 602 14.79 -7.14 3.35
N CYS A 603 15.19 -8.04 2.44
CA CYS A 603 14.48 -9.29 2.17
C CYS A 603 14.37 -10.15 3.43
N MET A 604 15.49 -10.33 4.13
CA MET A 604 15.55 -11.08 5.40
C MET A 604 14.60 -10.47 6.44
N TYR A 605 14.72 -9.17 6.70
CA TYR A 605 13.85 -8.46 7.63
C TYR A 605 12.36 -8.55 7.22
N THR A 606 12.08 -8.33 5.93
CA THR A 606 10.70 -8.39 5.42
C THR A 606 10.10 -9.77 5.64
N ALA A 607 10.84 -10.85 5.34
CA ALA A 607 10.38 -12.22 5.54
C ALA A 607 10.11 -12.52 7.01
N MET A 608 11.05 -12.23 7.90
CA MET A 608 10.92 -12.48 9.34
C MET A 608 9.76 -11.71 9.97
N SER A 609 9.60 -10.43 9.60
CA SER A 609 8.56 -9.55 10.15
C SER A 609 7.13 -9.94 9.73
N ARG A 610 6.95 -10.95 8.87
CA ARG A 610 5.62 -11.51 8.53
C ARG A 610 5.07 -12.46 9.58
N THR A 611 5.90 -12.90 10.51
CA THR A 611 5.60 -13.93 11.51
C THR A 611 4.67 -13.41 12.61
N ILE A 612 3.67 -14.22 12.96
CA ILE A 612 2.80 -13.99 14.11
C ILE A 612 3.23 -14.89 15.28
N ASP A 613 3.46 -16.19 15.04
CA ASP A 613 3.67 -17.20 16.09
C ASP A 613 5.05 -17.86 16.00
N LYS A 614 5.38 -18.54 14.90
CA LYS A 614 6.63 -19.31 14.80
C LYS A 614 7.45 -18.93 13.58
N LEU A 615 8.77 -18.78 13.79
CA LEU A 615 9.75 -18.41 12.79
C LEU A 615 10.86 -19.46 12.70
N TYR A 616 11.10 -19.96 11.49
CA TYR A 616 12.12 -20.96 11.20
C TYR A 616 12.99 -20.48 10.04
N ILE A 617 14.30 -20.35 10.27
CA ILE A 617 15.25 -19.84 9.28
C ILE A 617 16.21 -20.93 8.86
N LEU A 618 16.42 -21.09 7.56
CA LEU A 618 17.43 -21.94 6.96
C LEU A 618 18.62 -21.06 6.52
N ILE A 619 19.79 -21.20 7.18
CA ILE A 619 20.99 -20.39 6.95
C ILE A 619 22.12 -21.24 6.42
#